data_0e4c09526253146c1ff1a9f1950deeb1
#
_entry.id   0e4c09526253146c1ff1a9f1950deeb1
#
_cell.length_a   1.000
_cell.length_b   1.000
_cell.length_c   1.000
_cell.angle_alpha   90.00
_cell.angle_beta   90.00
_cell.angle_gamma   90.00
#
_symmetry.space_group_name_H-M   'P 1'
#
loop_
_entity.id
_entity.type
_entity.pdbx_description
1 polymer ?
#
loop_
_entity_poly.entity_id
_entity_poly.type
_entity_poly.pdbx_seq_one_letter_code
_entity_poly.pdbx_strand_id
1 'polypeptide(L)'
;MTKFFNTIIKSPFINIFVVTTVMMFVASVYKIYFFEGTDRIALMHMARSLTTIFLLNLVITHVLYLLSRGLFKGVYLVYALTIFVLCFINFFTLTSLKTDINIAIIDSVLHTNPDEAGEFFQTFFEAKYLVVAILLCIIFYFMTRYKRSSTKEFSRKTIIVLSVIYIAFAAVFFTKSAMRISSNKADRAISKLSEHILINYAFVLKKYLLDDNFLASNKQILKDYDVSKAANQNIKAEQKVANVVFVIGESLQRNEMSVYGFGLPTTPNLMALKQSGNAIIYTDTTAPDTYTNGSLSKVLNFSNYESKEPWSKSLNIVDMFSLVGYKTAWISNQSNIGGYSTTQKSVADRSDITFFTQKFASAINYTGRETDGILLPEISKIKQNLGESNFYIIHLMGNHFKYDLRYPKDFAKFTANDLQNKMNPGQKESFAWYLNSVLYNDYVINEIYKIFKNDEALIVYLSDHGEALFEIDGIRGHGMINRFVLEIPLIFIGTDKFKAKYPQIWQKLEVAKDYKFMSDDIIHTFADIIGTKPLEYNASRSLISGEFNVSRKRLVNGTDYENIKNVKPQW
;
A
#
# COMPACT_ATOMS: atom_id res chain seq x y z
N MET A 1 -2.95 28.06 -48.23
CA MET A 1 -3.29 27.16 -47.12
C MET A 1 -2.76 25.74 -47.34
N THR A 2 -2.98 25.10 -48.48
CA THR A 2 -2.52 23.71 -48.73
C THR A 2 -1.00 23.51 -48.66
N LYS A 3 -0.16 24.43 -49.13
CA LYS A 3 1.33 24.36 -48.98
C LYS A 3 1.78 24.48 -47.52
N PHE A 4 1.08 25.27 -46.71
CA PHE A 4 1.37 25.46 -45.29
C PHE A 4 1.03 24.18 -44.49
N PHE A 5 -0.14 23.61 -44.70
CA PHE A 5 -0.56 22.34 -44.08
C PHE A 5 0.37 21.18 -44.49
N ASN A 6 0.78 21.08 -45.76
CA ASN A 6 1.71 20.05 -46.21
C ASN A 6 3.12 20.17 -45.62
N THR A 7 3.56 21.38 -45.23
CA THR A 7 4.86 21.62 -44.56
C THR A 7 4.77 21.25 -43.07
N ILE A 8 3.63 21.51 -42.44
CA ILE A 8 3.34 21.15 -41.06
C ILE A 8 3.31 19.62 -40.88
N ILE A 9 2.56 18.91 -41.72
CA ILE A 9 2.41 17.45 -41.66
C ILE A 9 3.74 16.70 -41.88
N LYS A 10 4.72 17.33 -42.52
CA LYS A 10 6.01 16.73 -42.84
C LYS A 10 7.14 17.02 -41.83
N SER A 11 6.91 17.66 -40.65
CA SER A 11 7.94 17.91 -39.62
C SER A 11 8.10 16.73 -38.61
N PRO A 12 9.31 16.18 -38.29
CA PRO A 12 9.51 15.15 -37.27
C PRO A 12 8.89 15.55 -35.92
N PHE A 13 8.96 16.84 -35.62
CA PHE A 13 8.30 17.48 -34.50
C PHE A 13 6.81 17.15 -34.43
N ILE A 14 6.10 17.34 -35.54
CA ILE A 14 4.64 17.15 -35.55
C ILE A 14 4.26 15.69 -35.41
N ASN A 15 5.02 14.80 -36.05
CA ASN A 15 4.72 13.38 -35.93
C ASN A 15 4.83 12.92 -34.47
N ILE A 16 5.89 13.30 -33.77
CA ILE A 16 6.09 12.91 -32.35
C ILE A 16 5.08 13.60 -31.46
N PHE A 17 4.85 14.91 -31.67
CA PHE A 17 3.82 15.64 -30.96
C PHE A 17 2.43 14.99 -31.13
N VAL A 18 2.01 14.71 -32.37
CA VAL A 18 0.69 14.11 -32.64
C VAL A 18 0.57 12.76 -31.99
N VAL A 19 1.59 11.93 -32.08
CA VAL A 19 1.54 10.57 -31.57
C VAL A 19 1.56 10.52 -30.06
N THR A 20 2.47 11.24 -29.43
CA THR A 20 2.50 11.28 -27.96
C THR A 20 1.20 11.91 -27.42
N THR A 21 0.62 12.90 -28.12
CA THR A 21 -0.68 13.47 -27.76
C THR A 21 -1.80 12.44 -27.90
N VAL A 22 -1.88 11.72 -29.02
CA VAL A 22 -2.92 10.70 -29.23
C VAL A 22 -2.81 9.57 -28.19
N MET A 23 -1.59 9.12 -27.90
CA MET A 23 -1.38 8.09 -26.87
C MET A 23 -1.89 8.54 -25.50
N MET A 24 -1.53 9.76 -25.09
CA MET A 24 -1.98 10.32 -23.81
C MET A 24 -3.50 10.58 -23.81
N PHE A 25 -4.08 10.97 -24.96
CA PHE A 25 -5.54 11.13 -25.09
C PHE A 25 -6.26 9.81 -24.86
N VAL A 26 -5.82 8.75 -25.51
CA VAL A 26 -6.41 7.41 -25.32
C VAL A 26 -6.30 6.98 -23.86
N ALA A 27 -5.15 7.14 -23.24
CA ALA A 27 -4.94 6.81 -21.84
C ALA A 27 -5.87 7.63 -20.91
N SER A 28 -5.98 8.94 -21.15
CA SER A 28 -6.82 9.84 -20.33
C SER A 28 -8.32 9.58 -20.51
N VAL A 29 -8.77 9.36 -21.76
CA VAL A 29 -10.18 9.02 -22.04
C VAL A 29 -10.54 7.70 -21.36
N TYR A 30 -9.67 6.69 -21.46
CA TYR A 30 -9.88 5.40 -20.81
C TYR A 30 -9.97 5.54 -19.30
N LYS A 31 -9.06 6.31 -18.68
CA LYS A 31 -9.03 6.59 -17.24
C LYS A 31 -10.33 7.27 -16.76
N ILE A 32 -10.75 8.35 -17.44
CA ILE A 32 -11.95 9.11 -17.05
C ILE A 32 -13.21 8.25 -17.23
N TYR A 33 -13.31 7.53 -18.36
CA TYR A 33 -14.41 6.59 -18.59
C TYR A 33 -14.49 5.54 -17.46
N PHE A 34 -13.34 5.03 -17.05
CA PHE A 34 -13.27 3.98 -16.03
C PHE A 34 -13.70 4.46 -14.64
N PHE A 35 -13.26 5.66 -14.22
CA PHE A 35 -13.54 6.17 -12.86
C PHE A 35 -14.81 7.01 -12.76
N GLU A 36 -15.18 7.73 -13.79
CA GLU A 36 -16.23 8.74 -13.75
C GLU A 36 -17.43 8.39 -14.67
N GLY A 37 -17.25 7.42 -15.58
CA GLY A 37 -18.28 7.02 -16.52
C GLY A 37 -18.45 7.97 -17.71
N THR A 38 -19.70 8.21 -18.14
CA THR A 38 -20.03 9.01 -19.33
C THR A 38 -21.04 10.13 -19.05
N ASP A 39 -21.20 10.53 -17.81
CA ASP A 39 -22.11 11.63 -17.48
C ASP A 39 -21.58 13.00 -17.95
N ARG A 40 -22.38 14.04 -17.78
CA ARG A 40 -22.02 15.40 -18.22
C ARG A 40 -20.75 15.93 -17.52
N ILE A 41 -20.52 15.53 -16.27
CA ILE A 41 -19.36 15.99 -15.48
C ILE A 41 -18.10 15.29 -16.01
N ALA A 42 -18.16 13.99 -16.26
CA ALA A 42 -17.09 13.19 -16.86
C ALA A 42 -16.69 13.75 -18.24
N LEU A 43 -17.67 14.06 -19.09
CA LEU A 43 -17.42 14.68 -20.41
C LEU A 43 -16.75 16.04 -20.32
N MET A 44 -17.15 16.88 -19.36
CA MET A 44 -16.49 18.17 -19.11
C MET A 44 -15.06 17.99 -18.59
N HIS A 45 -14.84 17.01 -17.72
CA HIS A 45 -13.51 16.65 -17.23
C HIS A 45 -12.64 16.14 -18.37
N MET A 46 -13.16 15.26 -19.22
CA MET A 46 -12.47 14.74 -20.41
C MET A 46 -12.04 15.87 -21.36
N ALA A 47 -12.93 16.77 -21.71
CA ALA A 47 -12.60 17.92 -22.57
C ALA A 47 -11.49 18.80 -21.99
N ARG A 48 -11.53 19.03 -20.67
CA ARG A 48 -10.51 19.80 -19.97
C ARG A 48 -9.17 19.05 -19.91
N SER A 49 -9.17 17.74 -19.63
CA SER A 49 -7.98 16.91 -19.60
C SER A 49 -7.28 16.86 -20.96
N LEU A 50 -8.04 16.58 -22.03
CA LEU A 50 -7.51 16.58 -23.40
C LEU A 50 -6.91 17.93 -23.79
N THR A 51 -7.54 19.04 -23.41
CA THR A 51 -6.99 20.40 -23.65
C THR A 51 -5.68 20.59 -22.89
N THR A 52 -5.60 20.18 -21.65
CA THR A 52 -4.40 20.31 -20.81
C THR A 52 -3.26 19.46 -21.38
N ILE A 53 -3.53 18.21 -21.74
CA ILE A 53 -2.55 17.30 -22.36
C ILE A 53 -2.02 17.91 -23.66
N PHE A 54 -2.92 18.38 -24.54
CA PHE A 54 -2.52 19.00 -25.80
C PHE A 54 -1.59 20.18 -25.60
N LEU A 55 -1.95 21.12 -24.72
CA LEU A 55 -1.16 22.31 -24.47
C LEU A 55 0.20 21.99 -23.83
N LEU A 56 0.22 21.15 -22.80
CA LEU A 56 1.47 20.79 -22.12
C LEU A 56 2.41 19.99 -23.02
N ASN A 57 1.88 19.01 -23.75
CA ASN A 57 2.68 18.21 -24.68
C ASN A 57 3.29 19.06 -25.79
N LEU A 58 2.56 20.03 -26.27
CA LEU A 58 3.05 20.96 -27.28
C LEU A 58 4.19 21.84 -26.71
N VAL A 59 4.09 22.36 -25.46
CA VAL A 59 5.19 23.07 -24.77
C VAL A 59 6.41 22.18 -24.62
N ILE A 60 6.23 20.98 -24.08
CA ILE A 60 7.34 20.06 -23.81
C ILE A 60 8.05 19.68 -25.11
N THR A 61 7.31 19.27 -26.14
CA THR A 61 7.89 18.91 -27.43
C THR A 61 8.58 20.08 -28.12
N HIS A 62 8.04 21.30 -27.95
CA HIS A 62 8.66 22.50 -28.49
C HIS A 62 9.96 22.86 -27.77
N VAL A 63 10.00 22.80 -26.44
CA VAL A 63 11.20 23.02 -25.63
C VAL A 63 12.27 22.00 -26.02
N LEU A 64 11.91 20.72 -26.13
CA LEU A 64 12.81 19.67 -26.59
C LEU A 64 13.35 19.96 -28.00
N TYR A 65 12.51 20.51 -28.89
CA TYR A 65 12.96 20.95 -30.23
C TYR A 65 14.02 22.05 -30.17
N LEU A 66 13.81 23.06 -29.34
CA LEU A 66 14.74 24.16 -29.17
C LEU A 66 16.08 23.76 -28.58
N LEU A 67 16.05 22.83 -27.59
CA LEU A 67 17.25 22.37 -26.89
C LEU A 67 18.09 21.36 -27.68
N SER A 68 17.48 20.62 -28.60
CA SER A 68 18.11 19.45 -29.22
C SER A 68 18.74 19.68 -30.57
N ARG A 69 19.02 20.91 -30.99
CA ARG A 69 19.47 21.35 -32.32
C ARG A 69 20.32 20.38 -33.20
N GLY A 70 21.21 19.56 -32.60
CA GLY A 70 22.04 18.59 -33.32
C GLY A 70 21.79 17.13 -32.97
N LEU A 71 21.14 16.86 -31.80
CA LEU A 71 20.80 15.52 -31.26
C LEU A 71 19.31 15.21 -31.38
N PHE A 72 18.60 15.99 -32.14
CA PHE A 72 17.15 16.06 -32.22
C PHE A 72 16.44 14.69 -32.33
N LYS A 73 16.91 13.82 -33.23
CA LYS A 73 16.27 12.51 -33.44
C LYS A 73 16.37 11.62 -32.20
N GLY A 74 17.50 11.63 -31.50
CA GLY A 74 17.70 10.82 -30.30
C GLY A 74 16.81 11.29 -29.13
N VAL A 75 16.77 12.59 -28.87
CA VAL A 75 15.99 13.18 -27.77
C VAL A 75 14.50 12.93 -27.97
N TYR A 76 14.00 13.08 -29.20
CA TYR A 76 12.60 12.78 -29.50
C TYR A 76 12.24 11.31 -29.40
N LEU A 77 13.16 10.43 -29.80
CA LEU A 77 12.97 9.01 -29.67
C LEU A 77 12.86 8.62 -28.18
N VAL A 78 13.76 9.15 -27.35
CA VAL A 78 13.73 8.93 -25.90
C VAL A 78 12.42 9.45 -25.30
N TYR A 79 12.02 10.68 -25.65
CA TYR A 79 10.76 11.23 -25.16
C TYR A 79 9.54 10.38 -25.57
N ALA A 80 9.43 10.03 -26.84
CA ALA A 80 8.31 9.21 -27.33
C ALA A 80 8.30 7.82 -26.67
N LEU A 81 9.47 7.21 -26.48
CA LEU A 81 9.60 5.93 -25.78
C LEU A 81 9.18 6.05 -24.32
N THR A 82 9.58 7.13 -23.64
CA THR A 82 9.16 7.40 -22.26
C THR A 82 7.64 7.51 -22.17
N ILE A 83 7.00 8.34 -23.02
CA ILE A 83 5.54 8.46 -23.02
C ILE A 83 4.87 7.11 -23.31
N PHE A 84 5.41 6.33 -24.25
CA PHE A 84 4.94 4.99 -24.56
C PHE A 84 4.95 4.08 -23.32
N VAL A 85 6.09 3.99 -22.63
CA VAL A 85 6.25 3.15 -21.44
C VAL A 85 5.29 3.60 -20.33
N LEU A 86 5.21 4.90 -20.07
CA LEU A 86 4.32 5.43 -19.04
C LEU A 86 2.83 5.18 -19.36
N CYS A 87 2.43 5.34 -20.64
CA CYS A 87 1.06 5.01 -21.07
C CYS A 87 0.76 3.52 -20.94
N PHE A 88 1.73 2.65 -21.24
CA PHE A 88 1.57 1.21 -21.09
C PHE A 88 1.43 0.82 -19.61
N ILE A 89 2.29 1.34 -18.74
CA ILE A 89 2.19 1.11 -17.28
C ILE A 89 0.83 1.61 -16.76
N ASN A 90 0.41 2.80 -17.16
CA ASN A 90 -0.88 3.36 -16.75
C ASN A 90 -2.05 2.49 -17.24
N PHE A 91 -2.02 2.01 -18.48
CA PHE A 91 -3.02 1.08 -18.99
C PHE A 91 -3.04 -0.23 -18.19
N PHE A 92 -1.86 -0.77 -17.86
CA PHE A 92 -1.75 -1.97 -17.03
C PHE A 92 -2.33 -1.74 -15.63
N THR A 93 -1.95 -0.67 -14.93
CA THR A 93 -2.45 -0.39 -13.57
C THR A 93 -3.96 -0.16 -13.55
N LEU A 94 -4.50 0.56 -14.55
CA LEU A 94 -5.95 0.77 -14.66
C LEU A 94 -6.72 -0.51 -14.96
N THR A 95 -6.19 -1.41 -15.79
CA THR A 95 -6.90 -2.62 -16.19
C THR A 95 -6.76 -3.76 -15.20
N SER A 96 -5.56 -3.97 -14.63
CA SER A 96 -5.26 -5.07 -13.70
C SER A 96 -5.52 -4.69 -12.25
N LEU A 97 -5.06 -3.50 -11.84
CA LEU A 97 -5.12 -3.07 -10.45
C LEU A 97 -6.27 -2.10 -10.18
N LYS A 98 -7.00 -1.68 -11.23
CA LYS A 98 -8.13 -0.74 -11.16
C LYS A 98 -7.80 0.58 -10.46
N THR A 99 -6.57 1.00 -10.54
CA THR A 99 -6.08 2.25 -9.92
C THR A 99 -5.12 2.97 -10.86
N ASP A 100 -5.03 4.31 -10.71
CA ASP A 100 -3.97 5.10 -11.34
C ASP A 100 -2.65 4.92 -10.59
N ILE A 101 -1.54 5.32 -11.23
CA ILE A 101 -0.24 5.32 -10.54
C ILE A 101 -0.32 6.16 -9.26
N ASN A 102 0.12 5.60 -8.17
CA ASN A 102 0.11 6.22 -6.85
C ASN A 102 1.35 5.80 -6.05
N ILE A 103 1.48 6.35 -4.83
CA ILE A 103 2.62 6.09 -3.95
C ILE A 103 2.72 4.60 -3.60
N ALA A 104 1.59 3.94 -3.33
CA ALA A 104 1.57 2.52 -2.96
C ALA A 104 2.15 1.63 -4.07
N ILE A 105 1.82 1.92 -5.34
CA ILE A 105 2.39 1.18 -6.49
C ILE A 105 3.89 1.41 -6.59
N ILE A 106 4.36 2.67 -6.46
CA ILE A 106 5.80 2.97 -6.52
C ILE A 106 6.53 2.27 -5.38
N ASP A 107 6.00 2.35 -4.17
CA ASP A 107 6.55 1.70 -2.99
C ASP A 107 6.63 0.18 -3.17
N SER A 108 5.54 -0.44 -3.60
CA SER A 108 5.49 -1.88 -3.88
C SER A 108 6.54 -2.30 -4.92
N VAL A 109 6.64 -1.58 -6.04
CA VAL A 109 7.63 -1.89 -7.10
C VAL A 109 9.08 -1.77 -6.59
N LEU A 110 9.37 -0.76 -5.76
CA LEU A 110 10.72 -0.53 -5.23
C LEU A 110 11.12 -1.52 -4.13
N HIS A 111 10.14 -2.08 -3.42
CA HIS A 111 10.37 -3.02 -2.32
C HIS A 111 10.10 -4.48 -2.68
N THR A 112 9.58 -4.76 -3.89
CA THR A 112 9.32 -6.11 -4.39
C THR A 112 10.63 -6.86 -4.65
N ASN A 113 10.74 -8.07 -4.13
CA ASN A 113 11.84 -8.98 -4.45
C ASN A 113 11.57 -9.75 -5.77
N PRO A 114 12.57 -10.46 -6.36
CA PRO A 114 12.41 -11.17 -7.63
C PRO A 114 11.31 -12.25 -7.60
N ASP A 115 11.11 -12.93 -6.49
CA ASP A 115 10.11 -13.99 -6.35
C ASP A 115 8.69 -13.39 -6.33
N GLU A 116 8.48 -12.34 -5.54
CA GLU A 116 7.23 -11.57 -5.52
C GLU A 116 6.94 -10.93 -6.88
N ALA A 117 7.96 -10.40 -7.57
CA ALA A 117 7.80 -9.88 -8.93
C ALA A 117 7.33 -10.98 -9.89
N GLY A 118 7.90 -12.20 -9.77
CA GLY A 118 7.49 -13.38 -10.55
C GLY A 118 6.04 -13.78 -10.26
N GLU A 119 5.64 -13.82 -8.98
CA GLU A 119 4.28 -14.10 -8.54
C GLU A 119 3.29 -13.04 -9.05
N PHE A 120 3.68 -11.76 -8.98
CA PHE A 120 2.89 -10.66 -9.50
C PHE A 120 2.65 -10.79 -11.01
N PHE A 121 3.72 -11.04 -11.78
CA PHE A 121 3.60 -11.24 -13.23
C PHE A 121 2.67 -12.41 -13.58
N GLN A 122 2.83 -13.56 -12.93
CA GLN A 122 1.97 -14.72 -13.16
C GLN A 122 0.50 -14.46 -12.81
N THR A 123 0.25 -13.60 -11.82
CA THR A 123 -1.09 -13.32 -11.32
C THR A 123 -1.83 -12.27 -12.15
N PHE A 124 -1.15 -11.22 -12.58
CA PHE A 124 -1.77 -10.05 -13.19
C PHE A 124 -1.49 -9.87 -14.67
N PHE A 125 -0.49 -10.56 -15.24
CA PHE A 125 -0.11 -10.39 -16.64
C PHE A 125 -0.91 -11.34 -17.55
N GLU A 126 -1.84 -10.78 -18.30
CA GLU A 126 -2.65 -11.50 -19.27
C GLU A 126 -2.14 -11.29 -20.70
N ALA A 127 -2.42 -12.23 -21.61
CA ALA A 127 -2.02 -12.16 -23.04
C ALA A 127 -2.45 -10.86 -23.74
N LYS A 128 -3.56 -10.23 -23.30
CA LYS A 128 -4.01 -8.94 -23.82
C LYS A 128 -2.96 -7.83 -23.71
N TYR A 129 -2.13 -7.84 -22.64
CA TYR A 129 -1.07 -6.84 -22.45
C TYR A 129 0.06 -7.02 -23.48
N LEU A 130 0.40 -8.26 -23.81
CA LEU A 130 1.37 -8.55 -24.86
C LEU A 130 0.85 -8.06 -26.23
N VAL A 131 -0.42 -8.29 -26.54
CA VAL A 131 -1.05 -7.80 -27.78
C VAL A 131 -1.00 -6.27 -27.84
N VAL A 132 -1.35 -5.58 -26.76
CA VAL A 132 -1.29 -4.11 -26.70
C VAL A 132 0.15 -3.62 -26.87
N ALA A 133 1.14 -4.23 -26.19
CA ALA A 133 2.56 -3.89 -26.34
C ALA A 133 3.03 -4.06 -27.78
N ILE A 134 2.70 -5.17 -28.45
CA ILE A 134 3.03 -5.44 -29.86
C ILE A 134 2.40 -4.39 -30.78
N LEU A 135 1.11 -4.09 -30.62
CA LEU A 135 0.42 -3.07 -31.40
C LEU A 135 1.06 -1.70 -31.24
N LEU A 136 1.40 -1.32 -30.02
CA LEU A 136 2.09 -0.07 -29.74
C LEU A 136 3.50 -0.05 -30.35
N CYS A 137 4.25 -1.16 -30.29
CA CYS A 137 5.55 -1.29 -30.97
C CYS A 137 5.44 -1.17 -32.48
N ILE A 138 4.41 -1.75 -33.09
CA ILE A 138 4.13 -1.65 -34.53
C ILE A 138 3.83 -0.19 -34.92
N ILE A 139 2.96 0.48 -34.16
CA ILE A 139 2.65 1.90 -34.35
C ILE A 139 3.94 2.74 -34.26
N PHE A 140 4.72 2.52 -33.21
CA PHE A 140 5.99 3.22 -32.98
C PHE A 140 6.98 2.97 -34.13
N TYR A 141 7.12 1.73 -34.60
CA TYR A 141 7.98 1.36 -35.72
C TYR A 141 7.57 2.07 -37.01
N PHE A 142 6.29 2.01 -37.41
CA PHE A 142 5.82 2.68 -38.62
C PHE A 142 6.04 4.20 -38.53
N MET A 143 5.89 4.77 -37.37
CA MET A 143 6.05 6.21 -37.15
C MET A 143 7.50 6.66 -37.19
N THR A 144 8.44 5.87 -36.68
CA THR A 144 9.88 6.15 -36.77
C THR A 144 10.42 5.93 -38.18
N ARG A 145 9.79 5.02 -38.94
CA ARG A 145 10.18 4.66 -40.33
C ARG A 145 9.50 5.50 -41.41
N TYR A 146 8.52 6.31 -41.08
CA TYR A 146 7.85 7.15 -42.07
C TYR A 146 8.85 8.09 -42.72
N LYS A 147 9.35 7.65 -43.91
CA LYS A 147 10.34 8.34 -44.73
C LYS A 147 9.75 9.61 -45.33
N ARG A 148 10.36 10.67 -45.08
CA ARG A 148 10.01 12.01 -45.46
C ARG A 148 10.58 12.42 -46.78
N SER A 149 9.77 13.05 -47.57
CA SER A 149 10.20 13.58 -48.87
C SER A 149 10.43 15.10 -48.91
N SER A 150 10.55 15.80 -47.79
CA SER A 150 10.84 17.25 -47.82
C SER A 150 11.35 17.77 -46.48
N THR A 151 12.52 18.39 -46.52
CA THR A 151 13.26 18.99 -45.41
C THR A 151 13.04 20.51 -45.29
N LYS A 152 11.86 21.04 -45.59
CA LYS A 152 11.63 22.47 -45.31
C LYS A 152 11.26 22.60 -43.82
N GLU A 153 12.26 22.97 -43.04
CA GLU A 153 12.09 23.37 -41.64
C GLU A 153 11.29 24.68 -41.54
N PHE A 154 10.55 24.84 -40.46
CA PHE A 154 9.93 26.13 -40.12
C PHE A 154 10.99 27.22 -40.11
N SER A 155 10.70 28.37 -40.68
CA SER A 155 11.63 29.50 -40.57
C SER A 155 11.84 29.86 -39.10
N ARG A 156 13.04 30.27 -38.75
CA ARG A 156 13.40 30.69 -37.39
C ARG A 156 12.40 31.72 -36.82
N LYS A 157 11.89 32.61 -37.68
CA LYS A 157 10.86 33.60 -37.33
C LYS A 157 9.52 32.96 -36.99
N THR A 158 9.09 31.98 -37.74
CA THR A 158 7.82 31.24 -37.49
C THR A 158 7.88 30.49 -36.18
N ILE A 159 9.03 29.85 -35.86
CA ILE A 159 9.23 29.14 -34.59
C ILE A 159 9.19 30.12 -33.43
N ILE A 160 9.85 31.27 -33.51
CA ILE A 160 9.87 32.29 -32.46
C ILE A 160 8.45 32.85 -32.23
N VAL A 161 7.71 33.19 -33.27
CA VAL A 161 6.35 33.74 -33.18
C VAL A 161 5.40 32.71 -32.54
N LEU A 162 5.42 31.46 -32.97
CA LEU A 162 4.65 30.39 -32.36
C LEU A 162 5.03 30.17 -30.90
N SER A 163 6.34 30.23 -30.57
CA SER A 163 6.84 30.12 -29.20
C SER A 163 6.33 31.23 -28.31
N VAL A 164 6.34 32.50 -28.79
CA VAL A 164 5.88 33.67 -28.04
C VAL A 164 4.37 33.59 -27.80
N ILE A 165 3.58 33.29 -28.83
CA ILE A 165 2.13 33.08 -28.70
C ILE A 165 1.84 31.98 -27.68
N TYR A 166 2.63 30.98 -27.68
CA TYR A 166 2.53 29.78 -26.85
C TYR A 166 2.85 30.05 -25.40
N ILE A 167 4.01 30.71 -25.15
CA ILE A 167 4.43 31.14 -23.81
C ILE A 167 3.40 32.12 -23.23
N ALA A 168 2.89 33.04 -24.03
CA ALA A 168 1.83 33.97 -23.61
C ALA A 168 0.54 33.23 -23.23
N PHE A 169 0.12 32.26 -24.04
CA PHE A 169 -1.08 31.46 -23.75
C PHE A 169 -0.89 30.57 -22.52
N ALA A 170 0.28 29.91 -22.40
CA ALA A 170 0.65 29.13 -21.22
C ALA A 170 0.71 30.03 -19.98
N ALA A 171 1.34 31.21 -20.06
CA ALA A 171 1.40 32.16 -18.96
C ALA A 171 0.01 32.61 -18.50
N VAL A 172 -0.93 32.90 -19.41
CA VAL A 172 -2.32 33.24 -19.07
C VAL A 172 -3.05 32.06 -18.44
N PHE A 173 -2.83 30.85 -18.95
CA PHE A 173 -3.43 29.63 -18.39
C PHE A 173 -2.89 29.33 -16.99
N PHE A 174 -1.58 29.44 -16.79
CA PHE A 174 -0.91 29.22 -15.53
C PHE A 174 -1.16 30.34 -14.52
N THR A 175 -1.19 31.61 -14.94
CA THR A 175 -1.51 32.74 -14.03
C THR A 175 -2.95 32.70 -13.56
N LYS A 176 -3.93 32.41 -14.41
CA LYS A 176 -5.32 32.17 -13.97
C LYS A 176 -5.45 30.97 -13.01
N SER A 177 -4.62 29.95 -13.18
CA SER A 177 -4.56 28.82 -12.25
C SER A 177 -3.81 29.20 -10.97
N ALA A 178 -2.71 29.99 -11.08
CA ALA A 178 -1.88 30.42 -9.97
C ALA A 178 -2.53 31.51 -9.11
N MET A 179 -3.25 32.48 -9.69
CA MET A 179 -3.99 33.52 -8.92
C MET A 179 -5.14 32.94 -8.07
N ARG A 180 -5.53 31.70 -8.29
CA ARG A 180 -6.44 30.97 -7.41
C ARG A 180 -5.71 30.22 -6.29
N ILE A 181 -4.38 30.37 -6.18
CA ILE A 181 -3.51 29.67 -5.22
C ILE A 181 -3.28 30.57 -4.00
N SER A 182 -4.16 30.51 -3.05
CA SER A 182 -3.86 30.75 -1.65
C SER A 182 -3.49 29.40 -0.99
N SER A 183 -2.69 29.39 0.06
CA SER A 183 -1.85 28.34 0.63
C SER A 183 -2.35 26.86 0.67
N ASN A 184 -3.65 26.60 0.52
CA ASN A 184 -4.22 25.26 0.41
C ASN A 184 -4.61 24.86 -1.04
N LYS A 185 -4.16 25.58 -2.04
CA LYS A 185 -4.56 25.41 -3.46
C LYS A 185 -3.41 25.00 -4.38
N ALA A 186 -2.17 24.90 -3.86
CA ALA A 186 -1.02 24.41 -4.63
C ALA A 186 -1.27 22.98 -5.15
N ASP A 187 -1.79 22.08 -4.32
CA ASP A 187 -2.12 20.71 -4.72
C ASP A 187 -3.20 20.66 -5.81
N ARG A 188 -4.18 21.56 -5.79
CA ARG A 188 -5.19 21.65 -6.85
C ARG A 188 -4.65 22.19 -8.18
N ALA A 189 -3.62 23.02 -8.16
CA ALA A 189 -2.98 23.50 -9.39
C ALA A 189 -2.10 22.40 -9.99
N ILE A 190 -1.36 21.69 -9.14
CA ILE A 190 -0.51 20.55 -9.52
C ILE A 190 -1.38 19.40 -10.04
N SER A 191 -2.52 19.10 -9.41
CA SER A 191 -3.46 18.07 -9.87
C SER A 191 -4.01 18.34 -11.29
N LYS A 192 -4.08 19.62 -11.72
CA LYS A 192 -4.45 19.96 -13.10
C LYS A 192 -3.33 19.72 -14.12
N LEU A 193 -2.08 19.85 -13.70
CA LEU A 193 -0.92 19.57 -14.55
C LEU A 193 -0.66 18.07 -14.64
N SER A 194 -1.07 17.29 -13.64
CA SER A 194 -0.94 15.84 -13.59
C SER A 194 -1.84 15.08 -14.59
N GLU A 195 -2.68 15.80 -15.34
CA GLU A 195 -3.33 15.22 -16.52
C GLU A 195 -2.32 14.80 -17.61
N HIS A 196 -1.16 15.45 -17.67
CA HIS A 196 -0.07 15.00 -18.53
C HIS A 196 0.71 13.88 -17.85
N ILE A 197 0.76 12.70 -18.48
CA ILE A 197 1.27 11.46 -17.87
C ILE A 197 2.68 11.62 -17.28
N LEU A 198 3.60 12.26 -17.99
CA LEU A 198 4.96 12.49 -17.49
C LEU A 198 4.97 13.35 -16.21
N ILE A 199 4.10 14.35 -16.14
CA ILE A 199 3.99 15.24 -14.98
C ILE A 199 3.33 14.48 -13.82
N ASN A 200 2.34 13.63 -14.10
CA ASN A 200 1.72 12.78 -13.08
C ASN A 200 2.75 11.87 -12.41
N TYR A 201 3.53 11.13 -13.21
CA TYR A 201 4.56 10.25 -12.68
C TYR A 201 5.66 11.02 -11.93
N ALA A 202 6.10 12.16 -12.46
CA ALA A 202 7.08 13.01 -11.77
C ALA A 202 6.53 13.56 -10.45
N PHE A 203 5.24 13.88 -10.38
CA PHE A 203 4.58 14.35 -9.17
C PHE A 203 4.44 13.25 -8.13
N VAL A 204 3.97 12.06 -8.54
CA VAL A 204 3.84 10.90 -7.63
C VAL A 204 5.22 10.48 -7.11
N LEU A 205 6.23 10.42 -7.98
CA LEU A 205 7.61 10.12 -7.59
C LEU A 205 8.17 11.18 -6.64
N LYS A 206 7.97 12.47 -6.94
CA LYS A 206 8.37 13.55 -6.03
C LYS A 206 7.69 13.41 -4.67
N LYS A 207 6.39 13.14 -4.65
CA LYS A 207 5.64 12.94 -3.41
C LYS A 207 6.20 11.75 -2.64
N TYR A 208 6.48 10.63 -3.32
CA TYR A 208 7.12 9.46 -2.72
C TYR A 208 8.51 9.77 -2.15
N LEU A 209 9.37 10.50 -2.91
CA LEU A 209 10.72 10.86 -2.48
C LEU A 209 10.74 11.87 -1.31
N LEU A 210 9.70 12.67 -1.19
CA LEU A 210 9.52 13.61 -0.08
C LEU A 210 8.65 13.04 1.04
N ASP A 211 8.07 11.85 0.86
CA ASP A 211 7.37 11.12 1.88
C ASP A 211 8.38 10.61 2.92
N ASP A 212 7.97 10.65 4.18
CA ASP A 212 8.76 10.21 5.31
C ASP A 212 9.18 8.74 5.20
N ASN A 213 8.38 7.92 4.52
CA ASN A 213 8.69 6.52 4.27
C ASN A 213 9.95 6.32 3.41
N PHE A 214 10.19 7.16 2.40
CA PHE A 214 11.41 7.10 1.59
C PHE A 214 12.63 7.57 2.38
N LEU A 215 12.50 8.68 3.13
CA LEU A 215 13.59 9.21 3.96
C LEU A 215 13.93 8.27 5.11
N ALA A 216 12.93 7.59 5.67
CA ALA A 216 13.09 6.62 6.74
C ALA A 216 13.77 5.32 6.29
N SER A 217 13.76 4.98 5.01
CA SER A 217 14.55 3.89 4.45
C SER A 217 16.07 4.12 4.59
N ASN A 218 16.49 5.35 4.88
CA ASN A 218 17.87 5.64 5.19
C ASN A 218 18.18 5.22 6.65
N LYS A 219 19.00 4.18 6.81
CA LYS A 219 19.53 3.72 8.11
C LYS A 219 20.07 4.86 9.00
N GLN A 220 20.42 5.99 8.39
CA GLN A 220 20.96 7.15 9.10
C GLN A 220 19.89 7.82 9.97
N ILE A 221 18.65 7.96 9.49
CA ILE A 221 17.57 8.61 10.24
C ILE A 221 17.21 7.82 11.50
N LEU A 222 17.24 6.49 11.40
CA LEU A 222 16.99 5.62 12.56
C LEU A 222 18.18 5.55 13.51
N LYS A 223 19.41 5.75 13.02
CA LYS A 223 20.58 5.95 13.91
C LYS A 223 20.52 7.29 14.65
N ASP A 224 19.94 8.30 14.00
CA ASP A 224 19.80 9.64 14.56
C ASP A 224 18.55 9.76 15.46
N TYR A 225 17.68 8.72 15.48
CA TYR A 225 16.64 8.64 16.51
C TYR A 225 17.33 8.51 17.86
N ASP A 226 17.28 9.61 18.61
CA ASP A 226 17.96 9.72 19.88
C ASP A 226 17.21 8.88 20.94
N VAL A 227 17.53 7.57 20.99
CA VAL A 227 17.04 6.67 22.05
C VAL A 227 17.37 7.26 23.43
N SER A 228 18.39 8.13 23.51
CA SER A 228 18.72 8.84 24.72
C SER A 228 17.62 9.81 25.18
N LYS A 229 16.87 10.43 24.23
CA LYS A 229 15.70 11.24 24.60
C LYS A 229 14.59 10.39 25.22
N ALA A 230 14.35 9.21 24.68
CA ALA A 230 13.38 8.28 25.25
C ALA A 230 13.88 7.67 26.56
N ALA A 231 15.18 7.31 26.66
CA ALA A 231 15.81 6.81 27.87
C ALA A 231 15.83 7.87 28.99
N ASN A 232 16.00 9.14 28.65
CA ASN A 232 15.95 10.25 29.61
C ASN A 232 14.56 10.53 30.20
N GLN A 233 13.48 9.92 29.63
CA GLN A 233 12.12 10.06 30.15
C GLN A 233 11.86 9.28 31.44
N ASN A 234 12.82 8.44 31.89
CA ASN A 234 12.69 7.60 33.09
C ASN A 234 11.38 6.76 33.09
N ILE A 235 11.02 6.23 31.93
CA ILE A 235 9.77 5.48 31.69
C ILE A 235 9.82 4.17 32.47
N LYS A 236 8.76 3.89 33.22
CA LYS A 236 8.59 2.64 33.96
C LYS A 236 7.32 1.93 33.50
N ALA A 237 7.32 0.62 33.52
CA ALA A 237 6.11 -0.18 33.42
C ALA A 237 5.51 -0.38 34.84
N GLU A 238 4.28 0.04 35.03
CA GLU A 238 3.54 -0.21 36.28
C GLU A 238 3.09 -1.67 36.39
N GLN A 239 2.95 -2.32 35.22
CA GLN A 239 2.55 -3.71 35.09
C GLN A 239 3.52 -4.42 34.13
N LYS A 240 3.98 -5.60 34.52
CA LYS A 240 4.83 -6.43 33.65
C LYS A 240 4.09 -7.71 33.30
N VAL A 241 3.37 -7.70 32.19
CA VAL A 241 2.81 -8.90 31.59
C VAL A 241 3.97 -9.77 31.10
N ALA A 242 4.04 -11.04 31.54
CA ALA A 242 5.21 -11.87 31.25
C ALA A 242 5.47 -12.06 29.76
N ASN A 243 4.41 -12.27 28.97
CA ASN A 243 4.53 -12.41 27.52
C ASN A 243 3.46 -11.56 26.82
N VAL A 244 3.90 -10.59 26.03
CA VAL A 244 3.07 -9.83 25.09
C VAL A 244 3.47 -10.25 23.69
N VAL A 245 2.51 -10.77 22.91
CA VAL A 245 2.76 -11.30 21.57
C VAL A 245 1.93 -10.50 20.58
N PHE A 246 2.58 -9.78 19.70
CA PHE A 246 1.94 -9.05 18.62
C PHE A 246 2.10 -9.83 17.31
N VAL A 247 1.01 -10.39 16.81
CA VAL A 247 0.97 -11.13 15.54
C VAL A 247 0.45 -10.19 14.47
N ILE A 248 1.31 -9.85 13.53
CA ILE A 248 0.99 -9.01 12.37
C ILE A 248 0.65 -9.93 11.20
N GLY A 249 -0.61 -9.91 10.76
CA GLY A 249 -1.07 -10.55 9.54
C GLY A 249 -0.84 -9.66 8.32
N GLU A 250 -0.97 -10.22 7.15
CA GLU A 250 -0.76 -9.57 5.85
C GLU A 250 -2.01 -9.78 4.98
N SER A 251 -2.55 -8.68 4.42
CA SER A 251 -3.63 -8.69 3.41
C SER A 251 -4.92 -9.40 3.86
N LEU A 252 -5.23 -9.47 5.16
CA LEU A 252 -6.43 -10.18 5.65
C LEU A 252 -7.62 -9.23 5.81
N GLN A 253 -8.62 -9.42 4.95
CA GLN A 253 -9.93 -8.80 5.06
C GLN A 253 -10.78 -9.54 6.12
N ARG A 254 -11.39 -8.81 7.09
CA ARG A 254 -12.19 -9.43 8.16
C ARG A 254 -13.49 -10.09 7.66
N ASN A 255 -14.04 -9.61 6.54
CA ASN A 255 -15.34 -10.06 6.04
C ASN A 255 -15.34 -11.52 5.57
N GLU A 256 -14.16 -12.11 5.30
CA GLU A 256 -14.00 -13.50 4.87
C GLU A 256 -13.71 -14.46 6.05
N MET A 257 -13.77 -13.95 7.27
CA MET A 257 -13.56 -14.74 8.49
C MET A 257 -14.90 -15.15 9.11
N SER A 258 -15.11 -16.46 9.33
CA SER A 258 -16.36 -16.96 9.95
C SER A 258 -16.60 -16.39 11.36
N VAL A 259 -15.55 -16.03 12.10
CA VAL A 259 -15.66 -15.37 13.41
C VAL A 259 -16.31 -13.98 13.33
N TYR A 260 -16.31 -13.34 12.16
CA TYR A 260 -17.01 -12.10 11.84
C TYR A 260 -18.34 -12.32 11.09
N GLY A 261 -18.75 -13.60 10.87
CA GLY A 261 -20.02 -13.92 10.26
C GLY A 261 -19.98 -14.39 8.82
N PHE A 262 -18.79 -14.65 8.26
CA PHE A 262 -18.69 -15.29 6.94
C PHE A 262 -19.33 -16.67 6.94
N GLY A 263 -20.05 -17.01 5.86
CA GLY A 263 -20.88 -18.21 5.80
C GLY A 263 -20.15 -19.54 5.74
N LEU A 264 -18.87 -19.57 5.32
CA LEU A 264 -18.04 -20.77 5.33
C LEU A 264 -17.13 -20.79 6.57
N PRO A 265 -16.76 -21.98 7.09
CA PRO A 265 -15.98 -22.11 8.33
C PRO A 265 -14.48 -21.82 8.11
N THR A 266 -14.15 -20.57 7.79
CA THR A 266 -12.79 -20.12 7.49
C THR A 266 -11.93 -19.88 8.74
N THR A 267 -12.55 -19.69 9.92
CA THR A 267 -11.84 -19.42 11.18
C THR A 267 -12.39 -20.23 12.35
N PRO A 268 -12.40 -21.60 12.27
CA PRO A 268 -12.99 -22.46 13.30
C PRO A 268 -12.25 -22.39 14.64
N ASN A 269 -10.93 -22.19 14.64
CA ASN A 269 -10.14 -22.11 15.88
C ASN A 269 -10.42 -20.80 16.62
N LEU A 270 -10.46 -19.67 15.92
CA LEU A 270 -10.84 -18.38 16.53
C LEU A 270 -12.28 -18.40 17.04
N MET A 271 -13.19 -19.09 16.35
CA MET A 271 -14.55 -19.33 16.86
C MET A 271 -14.53 -20.09 18.20
N ALA A 272 -13.73 -21.15 18.30
CA ALA A 272 -13.58 -21.92 19.54
C ALA A 272 -12.95 -21.08 20.66
N LEU A 273 -11.92 -20.29 20.37
CA LEU A 273 -11.32 -19.37 21.34
C LEU A 273 -12.30 -18.28 21.80
N LYS A 274 -13.13 -17.75 20.91
CA LYS A 274 -14.21 -16.82 21.27
C LYS A 274 -15.24 -17.49 22.18
N GLN A 275 -15.67 -18.69 21.85
CA GLN A 275 -16.66 -19.45 22.65
C GLN A 275 -16.13 -19.83 24.05
N SER A 276 -14.83 -20.12 24.17
CA SER A 276 -14.20 -20.38 25.46
C SER A 276 -13.90 -19.13 26.30
N GLY A 277 -14.19 -17.93 25.78
CA GLY A 277 -13.88 -16.66 26.44
C GLY A 277 -12.38 -16.32 26.47
N ASN A 278 -11.58 -16.94 25.59
CA ASN A 278 -10.15 -16.67 25.46
C ASN A 278 -9.82 -15.68 24.33
N ALA A 279 -10.78 -15.38 23.43
CA ALA A 279 -10.60 -14.38 22.39
C ALA A 279 -11.69 -13.31 22.42
N ILE A 280 -11.28 -12.04 22.29
CA ILE A 280 -12.13 -10.87 22.09
C ILE A 280 -11.96 -10.42 20.64
N ILE A 281 -13.08 -10.33 19.91
CA ILE A 281 -13.11 -9.99 18.49
C ILE A 281 -13.62 -8.56 18.34
N TYR A 282 -12.79 -7.66 17.83
CA TYR A 282 -13.14 -6.26 17.61
C TYR A 282 -13.91 -6.09 16.31
N THR A 283 -15.09 -5.48 16.36
CA THR A 283 -16.04 -5.48 15.25
C THR A 283 -15.82 -4.36 14.23
N ASP A 284 -15.16 -3.25 14.61
CA ASP A 284 -15.02 -2.07 13.77
C ASP A 284 -13.58 -1.50 13.78
N THR A 285 -12.65 -2.27 13.24
CA THR A 285 -11.24 -1.85 13.09
C THR A 285 -10.92 -1.59 11.64
N THR A 286 -10.19 -0.48 11.39
CA THR A 286 -9.70 -0.10 10.07
C THR A 286 -8.18 0.04 10.04
N ALA A 287 -7.59 -0.32 8.88
CA ALA A 287 -6.19 -0.06 8.59
C ALA A 287 -5.95 1.44 8.33
N PRO A 288 -4.77 1.98 8.65
CA PRO A 288 -4.44 3.39 8.44
C PRO A 288 -3.93 3.68 7.03
N ASP A 289 -3.69 2.66 6.24
CA ASP A 289 -3.30 2.77 4.83
C ASP A 289 -3.75 1.53 4.05
N THR A 290 -3.51 1.53 2.75
CA THR A 290 -3.95 0.49 1.81
C THR A 290 -2.83 -0.47 1.39
N TYR A 291 -1.65 -0.38 2.01
CA TYR A 291 -0.47 -1.20 1.72
C TYR A 291 0.46 -1.30 2.94
N THR A 292 1.29 -2.33 2.99
CA THR A 292 2.07 -2.75 4.14
C THR A 292 2.94 -1.64 4.74
N ASN A 293 3.83 -1.01 3.97
CA ASN A 293 4.72 0.02 4.50
C ASN A 293 3.96 1.24 5.03
N GLY A 294 2.91 1.67 4.33
CA GLY A 294 2.06 2.78 4.75
C GLY A 294 1.34 2.50 6.07
N SER A 295 0.83 1.28 6.25
CA SER A 295 0.17 0.86 7.48
C SER A 295 1.16 0.67 8.63
N LEU A 296 2.22 -0.11 8.42
CA LEU A 296 3.17 -0.44 9.49
C LEU A 296 3.99 0.77 9.95
N SER A 297 4.21 1.78 9.08
CA SER A 297 4.82 3.05 9.50
C SER A 297 4.01 3.80 10.57
N LYS A 298 2.73 3.48 10.72
CA LYS A 298 1.81 4.08 11.71
C LYS A 298 1.50 3.12 12.86
N VAL A 299 1.30 1.83 12.55
CA VAL A 299 0.99 0.79 13.54
C VAL A 299 2.13 0.53 14.52
N LEU A 300 3.38 0.58 14.04
CA LEU A 300 4.57 0.27 14.83
C LEU A 300 5.15 1.46 15.61
N ASN A 301 4.54 2.64 15.49
CA ASN A 301 5.08 3.88 16.05
C ASN A 301 3.96 4.73 16.67
N PHE A 302 4.33 5.72 17.50
CA PHE A 302 3.38 6.73 17.98
C PHE A 302 2.99 7.76 16.89
N SER A 303 3.54 7.65 15.68
CA SER A 303 3.12 8.42 14.52
C SER A 303 1.79 7.90 13.95
N ASN A 304 0.94 8.79 13.47
CA ASN A 304 -0.35 8.49 12.88
C ASN A 304 -0.69 9.47 11.75
N TYR A 305 -1.90 9.41 11.17
CA TYR A 305 -2.26 10.30 10.06
C TYR A 305 -2.31 11.80 10.42
N GLU A 306 -2.39 12.15 11.70
CA GLU A 306 -2.38 13.54 12.20
C GLU A 306 -0.97 14.05 12.46
N SER A 307 0.03 13.16 12.52
CA SER A 307 1.41 13.50 12.82
C SER A 307 2.02 14.36 11.72
N LYS A 308 2.72 15.41 12.13
CA LYS A 308 3.45 16.31 11.21
C LYS A 308 4.89 15.87 11.00
N GLU A 309 5.44 15.17 11.98
CA GLU A 309 6.80 14.65 11.94
C GLU A 309 6.83 13.26 11.31
N PRO A 310 7.94 12.89 10.66
CA PRO A 310 8.15 11.55 10.12
C PRO A 310 8.02 10.48 11.20
N TRP A 311 7.47 9.31 10.83
CA TRP A 311 7.35 8.17 11.73
C TRP A 311 8.69 7.77 12.38
N SER A 312 9.81 7.95 11.68
CA SER A 312 11.17 7.65 12.13
C SER A 312 11.64 8.53 13.29
N LYS A 313 10.96 9.64 13.55
CA LYS A 313 11.21 10.52 14.71
C LYS A 313 10.30 10.23 15.89
N SER A 314 9.39 9.28 15.77
CA SER A 314 8.49 8.84 16.84
C SER A 314 9.02 7.59 17.52
N LEU A 315 8.72 7.41 18.80
CA LEU A 315 9.03 6.21 19.55
C LEU A 315 8.32 5.02 18.90
N ASN A 316 9.06 3.97 18.59
CA ASN A 316 8.48 2.73 18.04
C ASN A 316 8.18 1.73 19.16
N ILE A 317 7.35 0.74 18.83
CA ILE A 317 6.86 -0.24 19.79
C ILE A 317 7.97 -1.13 20.38
N VAL A 318 9.01 -1.49 19.60
CA VAL A 318 10.13 -2.29 20.09
C VAL A 318 10.93 -1.51 21.12
N ASP A 319 11.25 -0.24 20.82
CA ASP A 319 11.97 0.61 21.77
C ASP A 319 11.14 0.89 23.02
N MET A 320 9.83 1.10 22.90
CA MET A 320 8.94 1.28 24.04
C MET A 320 9.02 0.11 25.02
N PHE A 321 8.93 -1.12 24.53
CA PHE A 321 9.05 -2.32 25.37
C PHE A 321 10.46 -2.50 25.93
N SER A 322 11.52 -2.26 25.13
CA SER A 322 12.92 -2.36 25.57
C SER A 322 13.23 -1.38 26.69
N LEU A 323 12.76 -0.13 26.59
CA LEU A 323 13.00 0.93 27.59
C LEU A 323 12.41 0.60 28.97
N VAL A 324 11.36 -0.21 29.03
CA VAL A 324 10.77 -0.66 30.30
C VAL A 324 11.23 -2.07 30.70
N GLY A 325 12.29 -2.58 30.04
CA GLY A 325 13.01 -3.78 30.44
C GLY A 325 12.41 -5.10 29.96
N TYR A 326 11.63 -5.08 28.88
CA TYR A 326 11.26 -6.31 28.15
C TYR A 326 12.42 -6.78 27.27
N LYS A 327 12.54 -8.08 27.14
CA LYS A 327 13.29 -8.70 26.05
C LYS A 327 12.42 -8.77 24.79
N THR A 328 12.99 -8.39 23.65
CA THR A 328 12.25 -8.23 22.42
C THR A 328 12.69 -9.20 21.34
N ALA A 329 11.73 -9.79 20.62
CA ALA A 329 12.01 -10.71 19.53
C ALA A 329 11.13 -10.35 18.33
N TRP A 330 11.75 -10.24 17.14
CA TRP A 330 11.06 -10.10 15.85
C TRP A 330 11.25 -11.38 15.03
N ILE A 331 10.14 -12.05 14.72
CA ILE A 331 10.12 -13.35 14.03
C ILE A 331 9.24 -13.20 12.79
N SER A 332 9.82 -13.29 11.59
CA SER A 332 9.13 -12.92 10.35
C SER A 332 9.28 -13.97 9.25
N ASN A 333 8.19 -14.26 8.55
CA ASN A 333 8.17 -14.99 7.29
C ASN A 333 8.30 -14.07 6.07
N GLN A 334 8.42 -12.77 6.28
CA GLN A 334 8.68 -11.77 5.25
C GLN A 334 10.16 -11.69 4.89
N SER A 335 10.46 -11.12 3.71
CA SER A 335 11.84 -10.91 3.27
C SER A 335 12.52 -9.78 4.06
N ASN A 336 13.81 -9.99 4.41
CA ASN A 336 14.66 -8.89 4.86
C ASN A 336 15.60 -8.39 3.74
N ILE A 337 15.42 -8.86 2.52
CA ILE A 337 16.27 -8.59 1.37
C ILE A 337 15.63 -7.48 0.53
N GLY A 338 16.37 -6.39 0.33
CA GLY A 338 15.99 -5.28 -0.52
C GLY A 338 17.00 -4.16 -0.38
N GLY A 339 17.28 -3.40 -1.45
CA GLY A 339 18.24 -2.29 -1.45
C GLY A 339 17.86 -1.13 -0.53
N TYR A 340 16.60 -1.12 -0.05
CA TYR A 340 16.04 -0.09 0.83
C TYR A 340 15.47 -0.75 2.08
N SER A 341 15.76 -0.15 3.26
CA SER A 341 15.19 -0.63 4.52
C SER A 341 13.70 -0.29 4.55
N THR A 342 12.85 -1.31 4.63
CA THR A 342 11.42 -1.13 4.87
C THR A 342 11.17 -0.66 6.31
N THR A 343 9.99 -0.10 6.59
CA THR A 343 9.62 0.32 7.95
C THR A 343 9.74 -0.84 8.93
N GLN A 344 9.16 -2.00 8.59
CA GLN A 344 9.17 -3.19 9.45
C GLN A 344 10.59 -3.69 9.72
N LYS A 345 11.47 -3.71 8.70
CA LYS A 345 12.88 -4.11 8.90
C LYS A 345 13.60 -3.14 9.81
N SER A 346 13.37 -1.85 9.64
CA SER A 346 14.02 -0.81 10.44
C SER A 346 13.66 -0.90 11.91
N VAL A 347 12.40 -1.23 12.22
CA VAL A 347 11.94 -1.47 13.59
C VAL A 347 12.42 -2.83 14.10
N ALA A 348 12.40 -3.88 13.26
CA ALA A 348 12.87 -5.22 13.60
C ALA A 348 14.35 -5.24 14.02
N ASP A 349 15.21 -4.50 13.30
CA ASP A 349 16.66 -4.41 13.58
C ASP A 349 16.95 -3.82 14.98
N ARG A 350 15.96 -3.31 15.69
CA ARG A 350 16.06 -2.79 17.07
C ARG A 350 15.70 -3.84 18.14
N SER A 351 15.20 -5.01 17.73
CA SER A 351 14.90 -6.10 18.66
C SER A 351 16.16 -6.82 19.15
N ASP A 352 16.13 -7.35 20.38
CA ASP A 352 17.23 -8.17 20.93
C ASP A 352 17.50 -9.42 20.08
N ILE A 353 16.42 -10.04 19.54
CA ILE A 353 16.50 -11.21 18.66
C ILE A 353 15.71 -10.94 17.40
N THR A 354 16.31 -11.24 16.24
CA THR A 354 15.64 -11.19 14.95
C THR A 354 15.76 -12.51 14.21
N PHE A 355 14.64 -12.99 13.69
CA PHE A 355 14.58 -14.15 12.80
C PHE A 355 13.76 -13.79 11.56
N PHE A 356 14.34 -14.05 10.38
CA PHE A 356 13.66 -13.91 9.10
C PHE A 356 13.89 -15.20 8.30
N THR A 357 12.85 -15.77 7.71
CA THR A 357 12.97 -16.97 6.87
C THR A 357 13.80 -16.70 5.61
N GLN A 358 13.72 -15.49 5.08
CA GLN A 358 14.41 -15.07 3.85
C GLN A 358 15.67 -14.24 4.19
N LYS A 359 16.69 -14.88 4.76
CA LYS A 359 17.95 -14.19 5.11
C LYS A 359 18.95 -14.06 3.98
N PHE A 360 18.91 -14.95 2.98
CA PHE A 360 19.90 -15.01 1.90
C PHE A 360 19.24 -15.36 0.57
N ALA A 361 19.33 -14.48 -0.41
CA ALA A 361 18.97 -14.76 -1.80
C ALA A 361 19.84 -15.87 -2.44
N SER A 362 20.86 -16.34 -1.73
CA SER A 362 21.80 -17.38 -2.17
C SER A 362 21.59 -18.75 -1.52
N ALA A 363 20.58 -18.92 -0.67
CA ALA A 363 20.22 -20.26 -0.19
C ALA A 363 19.65 -21.05 -1.37
N ILE A 364 20.47 -21.93 -1.92
CA ILE A 364 20.26 -22.72 -3.15
C ILE A 364 18.94 -23.53 -3.16
N ASN A 365 18.21 -23.58 -2.05
CA ASN A 365 16.97 -24.33 -1.89
C ASN A 365 15.77 -23.49 -1.41
N TYR A 366 15.89 -22.16 -1.34
CA TYR A 366 14.75 -21.33 -0.95
C TYR A 366 13.80 -21.14 -2.15
N THR A 367 12.58 -21.67 -2.03
CA THR A 367 11.59 -21.68 -3.13
C THR A 367 10.63 -20.48 -3.07
N GLY A 368 10.75 -19.57 -2.09
CA GLY A 368 9.78 -18.48 -1.87
C GLY A 368 8.37 -18.97 -1.44
N ARG A 369 8.24 -20.27 -1.13
CA ARG A 369 6.95 -20.94 -0.92
C ARG A 369 6.72 -21.42 0.51
N GLU A 370 7.51 -20.94 1.46
CA GLU A 370 7.37 -21.34 2.85
C GLU A 370 6.11 -20.75 3.46
N THR A 371 5.23 -21.60 3.95
CA THR A 371 4.02 -21.19 4.66
C THR A 371 4.33 -20.77 6.10
N ASP A 372 3.48 -19.94 6.72
CA ASP A 372 3.75 -19.33 8.03
C ASP A 372 3.97 -20.34 9.18
N GLY A 373 3.57 -21.60 9.02
CA GLY A 373 3.87 -22.67 9.96
C GLY A 373 5.38 -22.88 10.21
N ILE A 374 6.25 -22.46 9.30
CA ILE A 374 7.71 -22.53 9.47
C ILE A 374 8.18 -21.69 10.68
N LEU A 375 7.43 -20.69 11.10
CA LEU A 375 7.77 -19.85 12.25
C LEU A 375 7.56 -20.55 13.59
N LEU A 376 6.65 -21.52 13.68
CA LEU A 376 6.22 -22.15 14.95
C LEU A 376 7.37 -22.79 15.74
N PRO A 377 8.28 -23.57 15.14
CA PRO A 377 9.45 -24.10 15.84
C PRO A 377 10.38 -23.00 16.36
N GLU A 378 10.61 -21.93 15.58
CA GLU A 378 11.48 -20.83 15.99
C GLU A 378 10.86 -19.99 17.11
N ILE A 379 9.55 -19.76 17.10
CA ILE A 379 8.83 -19.10 18.21
C ILE A 379 9.05 -19.91 19.50
N SER A 380 8.87 -21.23 19.45
CA SER A 380 9.04 -22.11 20.60
C SER A 380 10.48 -22.08 21.13
N LYS A 381 11.48 -22.12 20.25
CA LYS A 381 12.89 -22.05 20.57
C LYS A 381 13.30 -20.71 21.18
N ILE A 382 12.87 -19.60 20.59
CA ILE A 382 13.16 -18.25 21.08
C ILE A 382 12.52 -18.05 22.45
N LYS A 383 11.26 -18.49 22.63
CA LYS A 383 10.56 -18.41 23.92
C LYS A 383 11.33 -19.08 25.07
N GLN A 384 11.99 -20.20 24.82
CA GLN A 384 12.77 -20.93 25.86
C GLN A 384 14.01 -20.16 26.32
N ASN A 385 14.50 -19.21 25.52
CA ASN A 385 15.78 -18.53 25.72
C ASN A 385 15.65 -17.03 26.04
N LEU A 386 14.41 -16.51 26.15
CA LEU A 386 14.18 -15.11 26.52
C LEU A 386 14.08 -14.90 28.04
N GLY A 387 13.79 -13.70 28.48
CA GLY A 387 13.74 -13.28 29.88
C GLY A 387 12.41 -13.57 30.58
N GLU A 388 12.20 -12.92 31.73
CA GLU A 388 10.95 -13.03 32.51
C GLU A 388 9.81 -12.21 31.92
N SER A 389 10.12 -11.10 31.23
CA SER A 389 9.16 -10.23 30.56
C SER A 389 9.57 -10.07 29.11
N ASN A 390 8.71 -10.49 28.19
CA ASN A 390 9.04 -10.64 26.78
C ASN A 390 7.99 -9.98 25.89
N PHE A 391 8.48 -9.34 24.83
CA PHE A 391 7.66 -8.83 23.74
C PHE A 391 8.06 -9.51 22.43
N TYR A 392 7.10 -10.16 21.80
CA TYR A 392 7.28 -10.84 20.54
C TYR A 392 6.51 -10.11 19.46
N ILE A 393 7.14 -9.83 18.32
CA ILE A 393 6.45 -9.49 17.08
C ILE A 393 6.61 -10.67 16.14
N ILE A 394 5.48 -11.25 15.74
CA ILE A 394 5.41 -12.37 14.79
C ILE A 394 4.77 -11.82 13.51
N HIS A 395 5.55 -11.69 12.45
CA HIS A 395 5.13 -11.09 11.20
C HIS A 395 4.96 -12.17 10.13
N LEU A 396 3.70 -12.40 9.77
CA LEU A 396 3.28 -13.46 8.86
C LEU A 396 3.38 -13.01 7.39
N MET A 397 3.49 -13.96 6.47
CA MET A 397 3.20 -13.76 5.05
C MET A 397 1.69 -13.71 4.80
N GLY A 398 0.91 -14.31 5.69
CA GLY A 398 -0.53 -14.22 5.76
C GLY A 398 -1.26 -14.55 4.47
N ASN A 399 -2.10 -13.62 4.02
CA ASN A 399 -2.98 -13.77 2.86
C ASN A 399 -2.48 -12.97 1.64
N HIS A 400 -1.15 -12.71 1.58
CA HIS A 400 -0.54 -12.01 0.46
C HIS A 400 -0.88 -12.69 -0.89
N PHE A 401 -0.97 -11.93 -1.99
CA PHE A 401 -1.33 -12.45 -3.32
C PHE A 401 -0.52 -13.70 -3.71
N LYS A 402 -0.98 -14.47 -4.72
CA LYS A 402 -0.64 -15.88 -4.91
C LYS A 402 -1.15 -16.73 -3.74
N TYR A 403 -2.41 -16.55 -3.43
CA TYR A 403 -3.08 -17.17 -2.28
C TYR A 403 -2.91 -18.69 -2.23
N ASP A 404 -2.81 -19.37 -3.39
CA ASP A 404 -2.56 -20.79 -3.54
C ASP A 404 -1.21 -21.26 -2.95
N LEU A 405 -0.26 -20.31 -2.74
CA LEU A 405 1.04 -20.57 -2.12
C LEU A 405 1.05 -20.27 -0.60
N ARG A 406 -0.02 -19.75 -0.03
CA ARG A 406 -0.07 -19.30 1.37
C ARG A 406 -0.52 -20.39 2.35
N TYR A 407 -0.84 -21.58 1.87
CA TYR A 407 -1.25 -22.70 2.70
C TYR A 407 -0.71 -24.03 2.15
N PRO A 408 -0.46 -25.05 3.02
CA PRO A 408 -0.11 -26.39 2.57
C PRO A 408 -1.35 -27.11 2.00
N LYS A 409 -1.12 -28.11 1.15
CA LYS A 409 -2.20 -28.83 0.41
C LYS A 409 -3.31 -29.36 1.31
N ASP A 410 -3.00 -29.75 2.54
CA ASP A 410 -3.98 -30.27 3.50
C ASP A 410 -5.02 -29.23 3.93
N PHE A 411 -4.74 -27.95 3.69
CA PHE A 411 -5.63 -26.82 3.94
C PHE A 411 -6.42 -26.37 2.71
N ALA A 412 -6.27 -27.03 1.56
CA ALA A 412 -7.10 -26.81 0.37
C ALA A 412 -8.50 -27.42 0.56
N LYS A 413 -9.31 -26.81 1.45
CA LYS A 413 -10.65 -27.29 1.81
C LYS A 413 -11.76 -26.68 0.97
N PHE A 414 -11.63 -25.41 0.59
CA PHE A 414 -12.61 -24.68 -0.19
C PHE A 414 -12.25 -24.71 -1.66
N THR A 415 -13.26 -24.87 -2.51
CA THR A 415 -13.16 -24.92 -3.97
C THR A 415 -14.11 -23.93 -4.62
N ALA A 416 -14.00 -23.69 -5.92
CA ALA A 416 -14.94 -22.87 -6.68
C ALA A 416 -16.40 -23.33 -6.56
N ASN A 417 -16.64 -24.64 -6.28
CA ASN A 417 -17.98 -25.21 -6.15
C ASN A 417 -18.69 -24.83 -4.82
N ASP A 418 -17.91 -24.45 -3.81
CA ASP A 418 -18.46 -24.02 -2.52
C ASP A 418 -19.01 -22.58 -2.58
N LEU A 419 -18.76 -21.87 -3.69
CA LEU A 419 -19.08 -20.46 -3.87
C LEU A 419 -20.31 -20.26 -4.76
N GLN A 420 -21.40 -19.79 -4.17
CA GLN A 420 -22.70 -19.58 -4.84
C GLN A 420 -22.85 -18.21 -5.50
N ASN A 421 -21.77 -17.47 -5.70
CA ASN A 421 -21.77 -16.10 -6.19
C ASN A 421 -21.76 -15.99 -7.73
N LYS A 422 -21.91 -14.75 -8.24
CA LYS A 422 -21.91 -14.42 -9.67
C LYS A 422 -20.51 -14.28 -10.27
N MET A 423 -19.45 -14.65 -9.58
CA MET A 423 -18.09 -14.60 -10.08
C MET A 423 -17.89 -15.57 -11.27
N ASN A 424 -16.99 -15.21 -12.18
CA ASN A 424 -16.55 -16.12 -13.23
C ASN A 424 -15.68 -17.27 -12.64
N PRO A 425 -15.48 -18.39 -13.37
CA PRO A 425 -14.75 -19.55 -12.83
C PRO A 425 -13.36 -19.22 -12.26
N GLY A 426 -12.57 -18.38 -12.94
CA GLY A 426 -11.22 -18.01 -12.48
C GLY A 426 -11.25 -17.12 -11.22
N GLN A 427 -12.27 -16.26 -11.09
CA GLN A 427 -12.48 -15.46 -9.88
C GLN A 427 -12.87 -16.36 -8.71
N LYS A 428 -13.79 -17.32 -8.92
CA LYS A 428 -14.17 -18.31 -7.89
C LYS A 428 -12.97 -19.13 -7.41
N GLU A 429 -12.14 -19.58 -8.32
CA GLU A 429 -10.94 -20.33 -7.99
C GLU A 429 -9.96 -19.49 -7.14
N SER A 430 -9.67 -18.28 -7.58
CA SER A 430 -8.82 -17.34 -6.83
C SER A 430 -9.39 -17.01 -5.45
N PHE A 431 -10.71 -16.84 -5.33
CA PHE A 431 -11.37 -16.57 -4.07
C PHE A 431 -11.32 -17.81 -3.15
N ALA A 432 -11.51 -19.01 -3.68
CA ALA A 432 -11.36 -20.24 -2.90
C ALA A 432 -9.93 -20.41 -2.35
N TRP A 433 -8.90 -20.07 -3.13
CA TRP A 433 -7.51 -20.05 -2.64
C TRP A 433 -7.32 -19.06 -1.49
N TYR A 434 -7.93 -17.87 -1.59
CA TYR A 434 -7.89 -16.90 -0.51
C TYR A 434 -8.57 -17.44 0.76
N LEU A 435 -9.75 -18.05 0.67
CA LEU A 435 -10.44 -18.65 1.81
C LEU A 435 -9.62 -19.78 2.46
N ASN A 436 -8.91 -20.57 1.67
CA ASN A 436 -7.97 -21.58 2.19
C ASN A 436 -6.78 -20.96 2.92
N SER A 437 -6.29 -19.82 2.44
CA SER A 437 -5.24 -19.07 3.14
C SER A 437 -5.74 -18.47 4.46
N VAL A 438 -7.01 -18.01 4.53
CA VAL A 438 -7.66 -17.58 5.77
C VAL A 438 -7.78 -18.73 6.77
N LEU A 439 -8.19 -19.91 6.30
CA LEU A 439 -8.27 -21.11 7.13
C LEU A 439 -6.91 -21.51 7.71
N TYR A 440 -5.87 -21.40 6.90
CA TYR A 440 -4.51 -21.72 7.36
C TYR A 440 -3.97 -20.65 8.33
N ASN A 441 -4.28 -19.38 8.10
CA ASN A 441 -3.94 -18.28 9.01
C ASN A 441 -4.59 -18.49 10.40
N ASP A 442 -5.87 -18.90 10.44
CA ASP A 442 -6.57 -19.27 11.67
C ASP A 442 -5.86 -20.42 12.42
N TYR A 443 -5.40 -21.44 11.68
CA TYR A 443 -4.60 -22.53 12.25
C TYR A 443 -3.29 -22.00 12.86
N VAL A 444 -2.54 -21.17 12.13
CA VAL A 444 -1.26 -20.63 12.60
C VAL A 444 -1.44 -19.79 13.87
N ILE A 445 -2.45 -18.94 13.92
CA ILE A 445 -2.79 -18.13 15.10
C ILE A 445 -3.08 -19.05 16.31
N ASN A 446 -3.83 -20.12 16.10
CA ASN A 446 -4.14 -21.07 17.16
C ASN A 446 -2.90 -21.86 17.63
N GLU A 447 -2.00 -22.24 16.74
CA GLU A 447 -0.73 -22.87 17.13
C GLU A 447 0.17 -21.91 17.91
N ILE A 448 0.21 -20.63 17.53
CA ILE A 448 0.87 -19.59 18.34
C ILE A 448 0.24 -19.53 19.74
N TYR A 449 -1.11 -19.48 19.83
CA TYR A 449 -1.77 -19.53 21.14
C TYR A 449 -1.38 -20.77 21.96
N LYS A 450 -1.31 -21.95 21.35
CA LYS A 450 -0.92 -23.20 22.04
C LYS A 450 0.50 -23.14 22.61
N ILE A 451 1.44 -22.47 21.91
CA ILE A 451 2.82 -22.26 22.41
C ILE A 451 2.82 -21.49 23.73
N PHE A 452 1.91 -20.53 23.90
CA PHE A 452 1.84 -19.68 25.11
C PHE A 452 0.72 -20.08 26.09
N LYS A 453 -0.12 -21.05 25.78
CA LYS A 453 -1.36 -21.39 26.52
C LYS A 453 -1.15 -21.57 28.03
N ASN A 454 -0.01 -22.16 28.42
CA ASN A 454 0.30 -22.46 29.81
C ASN A 454 1.06 -21.33 30.53
N ASP A 455 1.32 -20.22 29.85
CA ASP A 455 2.04 -19.06 30.40
C ASP A 455 1.09 -17.91 30.65
N GLU A 456 1.55 -16.90 31.36
CA GLU A 456 0.92 -15.61 31.42
C GLU A 456 1.19 -14.87 30.10
N ALA A 457 0.22 -14.83 29.18
CA ALA A 457 0.41 -14.25 27.86
C ALA A 457 -0.86 -13.55 27.34
N LEU A 458 -0.64 -12.41 26.72
CA LEU A 458 -1.60 -11.70 25.89
C LEU A 458 -1.11 -11.68 24.45
N ILE A 459 -1.90 -12.25 23.54
CA ILE A 459 -1.63 -12.27 22.11
C ILE A 459 -2.57 -11.27 21.43
N VAL A 460 -2.05 -10.40 20.59
CA VAL A 460 -2.80 -9.44 19.81
C VAL A 460 -2.58 -9.75 18.34
N TYR A 461 -3.63 -10.09 17.62
CA TYR A 461 -3.60 -10.30 16.18
C TYR A 461 -4.21 -9.10 15.46
N LEU A 462 -3.50 -8.59 14.46
CA LEU A 462 -3.91 -7.47 13.62
C LEU A 462 -3.40 -7.70 12.20
N SER A 463 -4.24 -7.51 11.16
CA SER A 463 -3.73 -7.43 9.78
C SER A 463 -3.26 -6.00 9.48
N ASP A 464 -2.24 -5.87 8.66
CA ASP A 464 -1.70 -4.57 8.23
C ASP A 464 -2.69 -3.80 7.34
N HIS A 465 -3.30 -4.48 6.37
CA HIS A 465 -4.43 -4.04 5.53
C HIS A 465 -5.26 -5.25 5.11
N GLY A 466 -6.37 -5.00 4.46
CA GLY A 466 -7.19 -6.03 3.82
C GLY A 466 -6.88 -6.16 2.32
N GLU A 467 -7.74 -6.91 1.63
CA GLU A 467 -7.62 -7.23 0.21
C GLU A 467 -8.99 -7.15 -0.46
N ALA A 468 -9.11 -6.49 -1.60
CA ALA A 468 -10.32 -6.56 -2.41
C ALA A 468 -10.34 -7.87 -3.20
N LEU A 469 -11.46 -8.59 -3.18
CA LEU A 469 -11.61 -9.95 -3.72
C LEU A 469 -12.80 -10.03 -4.69
N PHE A 470 -12.84 -9.11 -5.65
CA PHE A 470 -13.85 -8.99 -6.70
C PHE A 470 -15.19 -8.36 -6.27
N GLU A 471 -15.31 -7.82 -5.07
CA GLU A 471 -16.53 -7.15 -4.57
C GLU A 471 -16.87 -5.89 -5.36
N ILE A 472 -15.88 -5.25 -5.95
CA ILE A 472 -16.02 -4.01 -6.73
C ILE A 472 -15.56 -4.30 -8.16
N ASP A 473 -16.49 -4.42 -9.10
CA ASP A 473 -16.25 -4.49 -10.54
C ASP A 473 -15.10 -5.41 -10.99
N GLY A 474 -14.96 -6.57 -10.33
CA GLY A 474 -13.90 -7.53 -10.62
C GLY A 474 -12.50 -7.12 -10.15
N ILE A 475 -12.41 -6.16 -9.25
CA ILE A 475 -11.16 -5.73 -8.63
C ILE A 475 -10.64 -6.82 -7.69
N ARG A 476 -9.34 -7.11 -7.78
CA ARG A 476 -8.59 -7.93 -6.83
C ARG A 476 -7.30 -7.22 -6.47
N GLY A 477 -6.95 -7.23 -5.19
CA GLY A 477 -5.70 -6.62 -4.70
C GLY A 477 -5.94 -5.46 -3.73
N HIS A 478 -4.87 -4.80 -3.35
CA HIS A 478 -4.84 -3.68 -2.42
C HIS A 478 -4.22 -2.43 -3.08
N GLY A 479 -3.91 -1.39 -2.30
CA GLY A 479 -3.33 -0.12 -2.81
C GLY A 479 -4.37 0.91 -3.24
N MET A 480 -5.66 0.57 -3.27
CA MET A 480 -6.77 1.48 -3.53
C MET A 480 -7.63 1.69 -2.28
N ILE A 481 -8.15 2.90 -2.10
CA ILE A 481 -9.00 3.22 -0.95
C ILE A 481 -10.41 2.67 -1.20
N ASN A 482 -10.74 1.60 -0.49
CA ASN A 482 -12.09 1.04 -0.41
C ASN A 482 -12.25 0.31 0.94
N ARG A 483 -13.49 -0.05 1.31
CA ARG A 483 -13.76 -0.67 2.60
C ARG A 483 -13.09 -2.04 2.76
N PHE A 484 -13.06 -2.84 1.72
CA PHE A 484 -12.51 -4.21 1.76
C PHE A 484 -11.00 -4.23 2.02
N VAL A 485 -10.26 -3.23 1.54
CA VAL A 485 -8.83 -3.06 1.82
C VAL A 485 -8.59 -2.46 3.21
N LEU A 486 -9.55 -1.73 3.75
CA LEU A 486 -9.38 -1.04 5.04
C LEU A 486 -9.99 -1.80 6.22
N GLU A 487 -10.98 -2.68 6.02
CA GLU A 487 -11.64 -3.42 7.08
C GLU A 487 -10.84 -4.65 7.48
N ILE A 488 -10.12 -4.56 8.59
CA ILE A 488 -9.18 -5.57 9.07
C ILE A 488 -9.63 -6.21 10.38
N PRO A 489 -9.21 -7.45 10.68
CA PRO A 489 -9.39 -8.05 11.99
C PRO A 489 -8.47 -7.40 13.03
N LEU A 490 -8.98 -7.22 14.25
CA LEU A 490 -8.23 -6.99 15.47
C LEU A 490 -8.76 -7.96 16.53
N ILE A 491 -7.89 -8.79 17.07
CA ILE A 491 -8.28 -9.87 17.98
C ILE A 491 -7.29 -9.90 19.16
N PHE A 492 -7.84 -9.86 20.38
CA PHE A 492 -7.06 -10.07 21.59
C PHE A 492 -7.32 -11.48 22.10
N ILE A 493 -6.25 -12.25 22.36
CA ILE A 493 -6.33 -13.62 22.87
C ILE A 493 -5.56 -13.68 24.19
N GLY A 494 -6.28 -13.89 25.29
CA GLY A 494 -5.72 -13.98 26.64
C GLY A 494 -5.65 -15.43 27.11
N THR A 495 -4.49 -15.83 27.64
CA THR A 495 -4.38 -17.11 28.35
C THR A 495 -5.10 -17.04 29.69
N ASP A 496 -5.45 -18.20 30.27
CA ASP A 496 -6.15 -18.23 31.57
C ASP A 496 -5.32 -17.56 32.68
N LYS A 497 -4.00 -17.74 32.67
CA LYS A 497 -3.10 -17.07 33.63
C LYS A 497 -3.10 -15.55 33.45
N PHE A 498 -3.13 -15.05 32.21
CA PHE A 498 -3.22 -13.61 31.96
C PHE A 498 -4.55 -13.05 32.47
N LYS A 499 -5.66 -13.68 32.12
CA LYS A 499 -6.99 -13.24 32.55
C LYS A 499 -7.18 -13.27 34.07
N ALA A 500 -6.62 -14.29 34.72
CA ALA A 500 -6.66 -14.40 36.18
C ALA A 500 -5.84 -13.30 36.89
N LYS A 501 -4.68 -12.94 36.33
CA LYS A 501 -3.80 -11.93 36.90
C LYS A 501 -4.21 -10.50 36.58
N TYR A 502 -4.76 -10.27 35.37
CA TYR A 502 -5.15 -8.93 34.87
C TYR A 502 -6.64 -8.87 34.45
N PRO A 503 -7.59 -9.24 35.35
CA PRO A 503 -9.00 -9.29 34.99
C PRO A 503 -9.56 -7.92 34.58
N GLN A 504 -9.03 -6.83 35.14
CA GLN A 504 -9.46 -5.48 34.79
C GLN A 504 -9.04 -5.07 33.37
N ILE A 505 -7.83 -5.46 32.91
CA ILE A 505 -7.40 -5.22 31.52
C ILE A 505 -8.30 -6.00 30.58
N TRP A 506 -8.53 -7.30 30.89
CA TRP A 506 -9.39 -8.15 30.05
C TRP A 506 -10.81 -7.60 29.94
N GLN A 507 -11.38 -7.15 31.05
CA GLN A 507 -12.71 -6.53 31.06
C GLN A 507 -12.77 -5.24 30.25
N LYS A 508 -11.74 -4.36 30.34
CA LYS A 508 -11.68 -3.13 29.53
C LYS A 508 -11.59 -3.43 28.04
N LEU A 509 -10.79 -4.44 27.65
CA LEU A 509 -10.71 -4.91 26.27
C LEU A 509 -12.07 -5.43 25.78
N GLU A 510 -12.80 -6.21 26.59
CA GLU A 510 -14.13 -6.73 26.24
C GLU A 510 -15.16 -5.60 26.07
N VAL A 511 -15.13 -4.58 26.92
CA VAL A 511 -16.00 -3.40 26.80
C VAL A 511 -15.75 -2.63 25.51
N ALA A 512 -14.50 -2.53 25.09
CA ALA A 512 -14.09 -1.73 23.93
C ALA A 512 -14.28 -2.45 22.58
N LYS A 513 -14.69 -3.72 22.55
CA LYS A 513 -14.71 -4.54 21.32
C LYS A 513 -15.54 -3.98 20.17
N ASP A 514 -16.53 -3.16 20.46
CA ASP A 514 -17.42 -2.55 19.46
C ASP A 514 -17.09 -1.07 19.19
N TYR A 515 -15.96 -0.57 19.72
CA TYR A 515 -15.53 0.80 19.46
C TYR A 515 -15.01 0.94 18.03
N LYS A 516 -15.28 2.10 17.42
CA LYS A 516 -14.64 2.50 16.18
C LYS A 516 -13.15 2.73 16.44
N PHE A 517 -12.32 1.98 15.75
CA PHE A 517 -10.89 2.01 15.97
C PHE A 517 -10.10 2.06 14.64
N MET A 518 -9.03 2.81 14.62
CA MET A 518 -8.05 2.79 13.54
C MET A 518 -6.72 2.31 14.10
N SER A 519 -6.10 1.35 13.42
CA SER A 519 -4.96 0.62 13.97
C SER A 519 -3.66 1.44 14.15
N ASP A 520 -3.60 2.67 13.62
CA ASP A 520 -2.51 3.62 13.89
C ASP A 520 -2.42 4.06 15.37
N ASP A 521 -3.44 3.75 16.17
CA ASP A 521 -3.47 4.05 17.60
C ASP A 521 -3.18 2.84 18.50
N ILE A 522 -2.91 1.65 17.92
CA ILE A 522 -2.75 0.41 18.71
C ILE A 522 -1.60 0.48 19.73
N ILE A 523 -0.54 1.22 19.42
CA ILE A 523 0.62 1.37 20.31
C ILE A 523 0.22 2.02 21.66
N HIS A 524 -0.77 2.91 21.67
CA HIS A 524 -1.29 3.52 22.91
C HIS A 524 -1.98 2.48 23.80
N THR A 525 -2.66 1.50 23.16
CA THR A 525 -3.27 0.37 23.90
C THR A 525 -2.20 -0.55 24.48
N PHE A 526 -1.13 -0.85 23.73
CA PHE A 526 0.02 -1.60 24.27
C PHE A 526 0.68 -0.87 25.45
N ALA A 527 0.83 0.44 25.35
CA ALA A 527 1.37 1.25 26.44
C ALA A 527 0.54 1.11 27.74
N ASP A 528 -0.78 1.18 27.65
CA ASP A 528 -1.68 0.97 28.79
C ASP A 528 -1.67 -0.48 29.32
N ILE A 529 -1.54 -1.48 28.44
CA ILE A 529 -1.47 -2.90 28.84
C ILE A 529 -0.28 -3.14 29.78
N ILE A 530 0.86 -2.50 29.51
CA ILE A 530 2.07 -2.62 30.34
C ILE A 530 2.19 -1.48 31.36
N GLY A 531 1.22 -0.57 31.42
CA GLY A 531 1.21 0.55 32.37
C GLY A 531 2.36 1.52 32.17
N THR A 532 2.71 1.85 30.90
CA THR A 532 3.76 2.83 30.59
C THR A 532 3.17 4.05 29.89
N LYS A 533 3.75 5.22 30.17
CA LYS A 533 3.29 6.50 29.58
C LYS A 533 4.48 7.27 29.02
N PRO A 534 5.01 6.89 27.85
CA PRO A 534 6.01 7.69 27.17
C PRO A 534 5.46 9.07 26.79
N LEU A 535 6.34 10.02 26.46
CA LEU A 535 5.97 11.41 26.18
C LEU A 535 4.91 11.53 25.06
N GLU A 536 4.94 10.62 24.09
CA GLU A 536 4.03 10.59 22.94
C GLU A 536 2.71 9.86 23.24
N TYR A 537 2.58 9.26 24.44
CA TYR A 537 1.35 8.57 24.84
C TYR A 537 0.16 9.55 24.92
N ASN A 538 -0.97 9.11 24.41
CA ASN A 538 -2.22 9.86 24.46
C ASN A 538 -3.37 8.92 24.89
N ALA A 539 -3.92 9.18 26.09
CA ALA A 539 -5.00 8.38 26.67
C ALA A 539 -6.26 8.32 25.79
N SER A 540 -6.53 9.40 25.03
CA SER A 540 -7.70 9.44 24.13
C SER A 540 -7.60 8.49 22.94
N ARG A 541 -6.47 7.80 22.76
CA ARG A 541 -6.19 6.88 21.67
C ARG A 541 -6.08 5.41 22.11
N SER A 542 -6.02 5.15 23.40
CA SER A 542 -5.96 3.79 23.95
C SER A 542 -7.36 3.21 24.14
N LEU A 543 -7.62 2.04 23.56
CA LEU A 543 -8.88 1.31 23.67
C LEU A 543 -9.32 1.01 25.09
N ILE A 544 -8.37 0.87 26.03
CA ILE A 544 -8.63 0.54 27.43
C ILE A 544 -8.55 1.73 28.38
N SER A 545 -8.31 2.92 27.84
CA SER A 545 -8.37 4.17 28.59
C SER A 545 -9.81 4.63 28.79
N GLY A 546 -10.12 5.18 29.97
CA GLY A 546 -11.39 5.86 30.21
C GLY A 546 -11.60 7.14 29.39
N GLU A 547 -10.58 7.62 28.73
CA GLU A 547 -10.57 8.84 27.90
C GLU A 547 -10.66 8.54 26.40
N PHE A 548 -10.84 7.26 25.99
CA PHE A 548 -10.83 6.88 24.59
C PHE A 548 -11.83 7.70 23.75
N ASN A 549 -11.34 8.30 22.66
CA ASN A 549 -12.15 9.14 21.78
C ASN A 549 -12.82 8.32 20.68
N VAL A 550 -14.01 7.82 20.93
CA VAL A 550 -14.85 7.06 19.96
C VAL A 550 -15.26 7.89 18.73
N SER A 551 -15.11 9.21 18.77
CA SER A 551 -15.47 10.12 17.69
C SER A 551 -14.29 10.53 16.80
N ARG A 552 -13.09 9.96 17.04
CA ARG A 552 -11.92 10.23 16.20
C ARG A 552 -12.21 9.86 14.75
N LYS A 553 -11.95 10.80 13.83
CA LYS A 553 -12.08 10.52 12.39
C LYS A 553 -11.04 9.49 11.95
N ARG A 554 -11.45 8.61 11.06
CA ARG A 554 -10.57 7.59 10.45
C ARG A 554 -10.19 8.05 9.05
N LEU A 555 -9.08 8.80 8.94
CA LEU A 555 -8.64 9.38 7.66
C LEU A 555 -7.52 8.54 7.03
N VAL A 556 -7.78 8.06 5.82
CA VAL A 556 -6.78 7.35 5.00
C VAL A 556 -6.43 8.23 3.81
N ASN A 557 -5.20 8.72 3.76
CA ASN A 557 -4.72 9.63 2.70
C ASN A 557 -5.67 10.82 2.44
N GLY A 558 -6.24 11.39 3.52
CA GLY A 558 -7.17 12.51 3.47
C GLY A 558 -8.63 12.14 3.16
N THR A 559 -8.93 10.87 2.91
CA THR A 559 -10.29 10.36 2.72
C THR A 559 -10.84 9.86 4.05
N ASP A 560 -11.99 10.38 4.46
CA ASP A 560 -12.69 9.90 5.66
C ASP A 560 -13.33 8.54 5.37
N TYR A 561 -12.96 7.51 6.15
CA TYR A 561 -13.48 6.15 5.99
C TYR A 561 -15.01 6.09 6.07
N GLU A 562 -15.64 6.92 6.90
CA GLU A 562 -17.10 6.94 7.05
C GLU A 562 -17.81 7.39 5.76
N ASN A 563 -17.12 8.14 4.90
CA ASN A 563 -17.65 8.59 3.61
C ASN A 563 -17.38 7.62 2.46
N ILE A 564 -16.62 6.53 2.69
CA ILE A 564 -16.37 5.53 1.67
C ILE A 564 -17.65 4.72 1.47
N LYS A 565 -18.07 4.60 0.19
CA LYS A 565 -19.27 3.87 -0.19
C LYS A 565 -19.24 2.43 0.37
N ASN A 566 -20.27 2.10 1.13
CA ASN A 566 -20.49 0.73 1.57
C ASN A 566 -21.09 -0.06 0.42
N VAL A 567 -20.31 -0.96 -0.16
CA VAL A 567 -20.75 -1.90 -1.19
C VAL A 567 -20.97 -3.23 -0.50
N LYS A 568 -22.17 -3.80 -0.64
CA LYS A 568 -22.40 -5.16 -0.14
C LYS A 568 -21.68 -6.14 -1.07
N PRO A 569 -20.96 -7.14 -0.51
CA PRO A 569 -20.42 -8.22 -1.30
C PRO A 569 -21.50 -8.86 -2.17
N GLN A 570 -21.11 -9.30 -3.38
CA GLN A 570 -22.07 -9.92 -4.33
C GLN A 570 -22.29 -11.43 -4.07
N TRP A 571 -21.84 -11.93 -2.92
CA TRP A 571 -21.97 -13.32 -2.47
C TRP A 571 -22.73 -13.47 -1.18
#